data_1ae436404f2f5ff0bb75c04a0049f564
#
_entry.id   1ae436404f2f5ff0bb75c04a0049f564
#
_cell.length_a   1.000
_cell.length_b   1.000
_cell.length_c   1.000
_cell.angle_alpha   90.00
_cell.angle_beta   90.00
_cell.angle_gamma   90.00
#
_symmetry.space_group_name_H-M   'P 1'
#
loop_
_entity.id
_entity.type
_entity.pdbx_description
1 polymer ?
#
loop_
_entity_poly.entity_id
_entity_poly.type
_entity_poly.pdbx_seq_one_letter_code
_entity_poly.pdbx_strand_id
1 'polypeptide(L)'
;MKLKELESCLQQVDIFEEPKILLEQYPTSPHIAACMLYTIHNTFDDIEGKLVADLGCGCGVLSIGAVMLDAGFCVGFDIDCDALDIFKRNAEEFEISTLDLVQCDLCALETGAYAKKFDTVIMNPPFGTKHNQGMDMKFLRSALTMAKTAVYSLHKTSTREHIQKKAKDWDVKMEVIAELRYDLPASYKFHKKKSVDIQVDFIRFSIA
;
A
#
# COMPACT_ATOMS: atom_id res chain seq x y z
N MET A 1 -15.76 11.09 -7.28
CA MET A 1 -15.84 11.27 -5.80
C MET A 1 -14.92 12.41 -5.38
N LYS A 2 -15.28 13.22 -4.37
CA LYS A 2 -14.40 14.27 -3.81
C LYS A 2 -13.47 13.72 -2.75
N LEU A 3 -12.30 14.35 -2.54
CA LEU A 3 -11.32 13.91 -1.55
C LEU A 3 -11.91 13.72 -0.13
N LYS A 4 -12.73 14.68 0.34
CA LYS A 4 -13.35 14.58 1.67
C LYS A 4 -14.39 13.46 1.78
N GLU A 5 -15.07 13.14 0.71
CA GLU A 5 -16.02 12.03 0.65
C GLU A 5 -15.27 10.70 0.74
N LEU A 6 -14.19 10.55 -0.03
CA LEU A 6 -13.32 9.39 0.03
C LEU A 6 -12.75 9.19 1.43
N GLU A 7 -12.19 10.24 2.04
CA GLU A 7 -11.66 10.19 3.40
C GLU A 7 -12.72 9.78 4.42
N SER A 8 -13.93 10.34 4.32
CA SER A 8 -15.05 9.99 5.21
C SER A 8 -15.48 8.53 5.08
N CYS A 9 -15.48 7.98 3.87
CA CYS A 9 -15.74 6.56 3.65
C CYS A 9 -14.63 5.69 4.26
N LEU A 10 -13.37 6.03 4.02
CA LEU A 10 -12.23 5.26 4.52
C LEU A 10 -12.11 5.28 6.05
N GLN A 11 -12.70 6.28 6.75
CA GLN A 11 -12.82 6.29 8.21
C GLN A 11 -13.70 5.17 8.77
N GLN A 12 -14.54 4.55 7.94
CA GLN A 12 -15.43 3.47 8.32
C GLN A 12 -14.81 2.08 8.12
N VAL A 13 -13.62 2.02 7.51
CA VAL A 13 -12.88 0.76 7.31
C VAL A 13 -12.31 0.29 8.64
N ASP A 14 -12.69 -0.91 9.07
CA ASP A 14 -12.14 -1.55 10.26
C ASP A 14 -10.65 -1.82 10.10
N ILE A 15 -9.90 -1.59 11.18
CA ILE A 15 -8.44 -1.78 11.25
C ILE A 15 -8.08 -3.07 11.99
N PHE A 16 -6.78 -3.37 12.09
CA PHE A 16 -6.28 -4.53 12.83
C PHE A 16 -6.83 -4.59 14.26
N GLU A 17 -7.45 -5.71 14.63
CA GLU A 17 -7.93 -5.98 15.99
C GLU A 17 -6.75 -6.28 16.93
N GLU A 18 -5.81 -7.13 16.47
CA GLU A 18 -4.59 -7.51 17.18
C GLU A 18 -3.36 -7.34 16.28
N PRO A 19 -2.82 -6.10 16.14
CA PRO A 19 -1.71 -5.85 15.22
C PRO A 19 -0.46 -6.63 15.61
N LYS A 20 0.14 -7.31 14.63
CA LYS A 20 1.33 -8.15 14.78
C LYS A 20 2.60 -7.33 14.58
N ILE A 21 3.41 -7.19 15.65
CA ILE A 21 4.64 -6.38 15.66
C ILE A 21 5.65 -6.86 14.60
N LEU A 22 5.79 -8.18 14.47
CA LEU A 22 6.74 -8.78 13.53
C LEU A 22 6.40 -8.52 12.07
N LEU A 23 5.13 -8.23 11.77
CA LEU A 23 4.65 -7.87 10.44
C LEU A 23 4.59 -6.36 10.22
N GLU A 24 4.95 -5.55 11.21
CA GLU A 24 4.85 -4.09 11.18
C GLU A 24 3.45 -3.61 10.75
N GLN A 25 2.42 -4.19 11.34
CA GLN A 25 1.02 -3.89 11.01
C GLN A 25 0.60 -2.54 11.61
N TYR A 26 0.74 -1.51 10.80
CA TYR A 26 0.23 -0.16 11.08
C TYR A 26 -0.82 0.19 10.03
N PRO A 27 -2.05 0.55 10.44
CA PRO A 27 -3.05 0.94 9.46
C PRO A 27 -2.64 2.24 8.78
N THR A 28 -2.76 2.29 7.45
CA THR A 28 -2.66 3.56 6.73
C THR A 28 -3.84 4.43 7.16
N SER A 29 -3.56 5.64 7.66
CA SER A 29 -4.65 6.51 8.11
C SER A 29 -5.59 6.85 6.94
N PRO A 30 -6.90 7.00 7.18
CA PRO A 30 -7.87 7.37 6.15
C PRO A 30 -7.48 8.61 5.36
N HIS A 31 -6.92 9.61 6.04
CA HIS A 31 -6.44 10.84 5.43
C HIS A 31 -5.30 10.59 4.43
N ILE A 32 -4.26 9.85 4.84
CA ILE A 32 -3.12 9.52 3.97
C ILE A 32 -3.59 8.66 2.80
N ALA A 33 -4.39 7.63 3.06
CA ALA A 33 -4.94 6.76 2.03
C ALA A 33 -5.75 7.54 0.99
N ALA A 34 -6.65 8.42 1.45
CA ALA A 34 -7.45 9.28 0.57
C ALA A 34 -6.58 10.23 -0.27
N CYS A 35 -5.59 10.88 0.34
CA CYS A 35 -4.67 11.78 -0.38
C CYS A 35 -3.85 11.04 -1.44
N MET A 36 -3.30 9.86 -1.10
CA MET A 36 -2.56 9.03 -2.04
C MET A 36 -3.43 8.65 -3.24
N LEU A 37 -4.56 7.99 -2.98
CA LEU A 37 -5.45 7.47 -4.02
C LEU A 37 -6.04 8.59 -4.89
N TYR A 38 -6.44 9.69 -4.27
CA TYR A 38 -6.94 10.87 -4.99
C TYR A 38 -5.88 11.45 -5.92
N THR A 39 -4.62 11.50 -5.49
CA THR A 39 -3.50 11.95 -6.34
C THR A 39 -3.23 10.98 -7.49
N ILE A 40 -3.22 9.67 -7.22
CA ILE A 40 -3.05 8.65 -8.26
C ILE A 40 -4.15 8.77 -9.33
N HIS A 41 -5.41 8.91 -8.87
CA HIS A 41 -6.57 9.00 -9.76
C HIS A 41 -6.57 10.29 -10.59
N ASN A 42 -6.44 11.46 -9.96
CA ASN A 42 -6.64 12.74 -10.65
C ASN A 42 -5.42 13.28 -11.38
N THR A 43 -4.20 12.91 -10.95
CA THR A 43 -2.96 13.43 -11.53
C THR A 43 -2.38 12.49 -12.57
N PHE A 44 -2.50 11.19 -12.35
CA PHE A 44 -1.83 10.17 -13.17
C PHE A 44 -2.79 9.29 -13.97
N ASP A 45 -4.10 9.32 -13.66
CA ASP A 45 -5.12 8.46 -14.28
C ASP A 45 -4.79 6.96 -14.21
N ASP A 46 -4.20 6.55 -13.08
CA ASP A 46 -3.69 5.19 -12.88
C ASP A 46 -4.62 4.32 -12.00
N ILE A 47 -5.90 4.71 -11.78
CA ILE A 47 -6.89 3.93 -11.00
C ILE A 47 -8.13 3.59 -11.81
N GLU A 48 -8.82 4.59 -12.39
CA GLU A 48 -10.10 4.37 -13.07
C GLU A 48 -10.00 3.35 -14.21
N GLY A 49 -10.83 2.32 -14.15
CA GLY A 49 -10.86 1.22 -15.12
C GLY A 49 -9.63 0.32 -15.12
N LYS A 50 -8.66 0.52 -14.22
CA LYS A 50 -7.41 -0.25 -14.16
C LYS A 50 -7.55 -1.52 -13.34
N LEU A 51 -6.69 -2.50 -13.65
CA LEU A 51 -6.45 -3.65 -12.79
C LEU A 51 -5.36 -3.26 -11.77
N VAL A 52 -5.76 -3.13 -10.51
CA VAL A 52 -4.91 -2.64 -9.41
C VAL A 52 -4.51 -3.80 -8.50
N ALA A 53 -3.24 -3.84 -8.08
CA ALA A 53 -2.79 -4.70 -6.99
C ALA A 53 -2.44 -3.86 -5.76
N ASP A 54 -2.80 -4.35 -4.57
CA ASP A 54 -2.44 -3.77 -3.28
C ASP A 54 -1.56 -4.78 -2.52
N LEU A 55 -0.26 -4.47 -2.39
CA LEU A 55 0.71 -5.38 -1.79
C LEU A 55 0.91 -5.07 -0.30
N GLY A 56 0.66 -6.07 0.55
CA GLY A 56 0.56 -5.87 1.99
C GLY A 56 -0.72 -5.11 2.33
N CYS A 57 -1.84 -5.58 1.78
CA CYS A 57 -3.11 -4.86 1.82
C CYS A 57 -3.71 -4.72 3.22
N GLY A 58 -3.26 -5.53 4.19
CA GLY A 58 -3.78 -5.50 5.55
C GLY A 58 -5.30 -5.63 5.60
N CYS A 59 -5.96 -4.67 6.25
CA CYS A 59 -7.42 -4.62 6.35
C CYS A 59 -8.12 -3.96 5.15
N GLY A 60 -7.38 -3.57 4.12
CA GLY A 60 -7.92 -3.22 2.80
C GLY A 60 -8.20 -1.75 2.54
N VAL A 61 -7.70 -0.82 3.36
CA VAL A 61 -8.03 0.60 3.22
C VAL A 61 -7.66 1.17 1.84
N LEU A 62 -6.49 0.79 1.28
CA LEU A 62 -6.07 1.26 -0.05
C LEU A 62 -6.87 0.58 -1.16
N SER A 63 -7.11 -0.73 -1.05
CA SER A 63 -7.90 -1.48 -2.03
C SER A 63 -9.33 -0.98 -2.11
N ILE A 64 -10.00 -0.79 -0.97
CA ILE A 64 -11.37 -0.26 -0.90
C ILE A 64 -11.43 1.14 -1.51
N GLY A 65 -10.49 1.99 -1.14
CA GLY A 65 -10.42 3.34 -1.70
C GLY A 65 -10.16 3.37 -3.22
N ALA A 66 -9.36 2.43 -3.75
CA ALA A 66 -9.14 2.30 -5.18
C ALA A 66 -10.45 1.90 -5.92
N VAL A 67 -11.21 0.95 -5.36
CA VAL A 67 -12.51 0.56 -5.92
C VAL A 67 -13.52 1.71 -5.85
N MET A 68 -13.52 2.50 -4.78
CA MET A 68 -14.37 3.70 -4.66
C MET A 68 -14.02 4.79 -5.69
N LEU A 69 -12.81 4.76 -6.23
CA LEU A 69 -12.35 5.62 -7.34
C LEU A 69 -12.44 4.91 -8.70
N ASP A 70 -13.37 3.95 -8.80
CA ASP A 70 -13.72 3.25 -10.03
C ASP A 70 -12.58 2.42 -10.64
N ALA A 71 -11.70 1.83 -9.80
CA ALA A 71 -10.81 0.77 -10.27
C ALA A 71 -11.60 -0.34 -10.95
N GLY A 72 -11.15 -0.83 -12.11
CA GLY A 72 -11.86 -1.88 -12.83
C GLY A 72 -11.91 -3.18 -12.05
N PHE A 73 -10.81 -3.53 -11.40
CA PHE A 73 -10.71 -4.63 -10.43
C PHE A 73 -9.50 -4.41 -9.51
N CYS A 74 -9.61 -4.80 -8.25
CA CYS A 74 -8.52 -4.73 -7.30
C CYS A 74 -8.21 -6.11 -6.71
N VAL A 75 -6.92 -6.43 -6.53
CA VAL A 75 -6.48 -7.66 -5.85
C VAL A 75 -5.58 -7.28 -4.68
N GLY A 76 -6.00 -7.62 -3.47
CA GLY A 76 -5.21 -7.44 -2.26
C GLY A 76 -4.37 -8.68 -1.96
N PHE A 77 -3.09 -8.47 -1.64
CA PHE A 77 -2.13 -9.51 -1.27
C PHE A 77 -1.63 -9.29 0.15
N ASP A 78 -1.77 -10.26 1.02
CA ASP A 78 -1.20 -10.22 2.38
C ASP A 78 -0.80 -11.61 2.86
N ILE A 79 0.13 -11.68 3.80
CA ILE A 79 0.55 -12.93 4.43
C ILE A 79 -0.37 -13.32 5.59
N ASP A 80 -1.03 -12.34 6.22
CA ASP A 80 -1.78 -12.51 7.45
C ASP A 80 -3.26 -12.80 7.20
N CYS A 81 -3.69 -14.03 7.48
CA CYS A 81 -5.09 -14.43 7.34
C CYS A 81 -6.04 -13.60 8.23
N ASP A 82 -5.61 -13.21 9.43
CA ASP A 82 -6.47 -12.45 10.35
C ASP A 82 -6.76 -11.04 9.78
N ALA A 83 -5.76 -10.41 9.15
CA ALA A 83 -5.95 -9.16 8.42
C ALA A 83 -6.88 -9.32 7.21
N LEU A 84 -6.72 -10.39 6.44
CA LEU A 84 -7.56 -10.68 5.29
C LEU A 84 -9.01 -10.98 5.67
N ASP A 85 -9.25 -11.60 6.84
CA ASP A 85 -10.60 -11.81 7.36
C ASP A 85 -11.29 -10.47 7.71
N ILE A 86 -10.55 -9.52 8.28
CA ILE A 86 -11.06 -8.15 8.50
C ILE A 86 -11.32 -7.46 7.16
N PHE A 87 -10.39 -7.58 6.21
CA PHE A 87 -10.56 -7.00 4.88
C PHE A 87 -11.81 -7.53 4.19
N LYS A 88 -12.06 -8.84 4.26
CA LYS A 88 -13.26 -9.46 3.70
C LYS A 88 -14.54 -8.88 4.29
N ARG A 89 -14.61 -8.72 5.62
CA ARG A 89 -15.74 -8.08 6.30
C ARG A 89 -15.93 -6.64 5.83
N ASN A 90 -14.84 -5.87 5.74
CA ASN A 90 -14.88 -4.51 5.20
C ASN A 90 -15.45 -4.49 3.77
N ALA A 91 -14.97 -5.36 2.88
CA ALA A 91 -15.46 -5.42 1.50
C ALA A 91 -16.96 -5.79 1.43
N GLU A 92 -17.43 -6.67 2.31
CA GLU A 92 -18.83 -7.04 2.43
C GLU A 92 -19.68 -5.85 2.93
N GLU A 93 -19.22 -5.09 3.93
CA GLU A 93 -19.92 -3.90 4.45
C GLU A 93 -20.04 -2.77 3.41
N PHE A 94 -19.05 -2.63 2.56
CA PHE A 94 -19.07 -1.67 1.45
C PHE A 94 -19.74 -2.23 0.17
N GLU A 95 -20.28 -3.44 0.22
CA GLU A 95 -20.95 -4.12 -0.91
C GLU A 95 -20.06 -4.19 -2.17
N ILE A 96 -18.74 -4.36 -1.99
CA ILE A 96 -17.75 -4.39 -3.06
C ILE A 96 -17.70 -5.79 -3.68
N SER A 97 -17.88 -5.88 -5.01
CA SER A 97 -17.77 -7.12 -5.78
C SER A 97 -16.59 -7.16 -6.77
N THR A 98 -15.91 -6.03 -6.98
CA THR A 98 -14.79 -5.89 -7.92
C THR A 98 -13.44 -5.98 -7.18
N LEU A 99 -13.33 -6.96 -6.27
CA LEU A 99 -12.17 -7.13 -5.41
C LEU A 99 -11.94 -8.62 -5.13
N ASP A 100 -10.67 -9.02 -5.08
CA ASP A 100 -10.25 -10.37 -4.67
C ASP A 100 -9.08 -10.30 -3.69
N LEU A 101 -8.87 -11.37 -2.93
CA LEU A 101 -7.86 -11.49 -1.89
C LEU A 101 -6.97 -12.71 -2.13
N VAL A 102 -5.67 -12.50 -1.98
CA VAL A 102 -4.67 -13.57 -2.11
C VAL A 102 -3.82 -13.63 -0.84
N GLN A 103 -3.93 -14.71 -0.10
CA GLN A 103 -3.02 -14.97 1.01
C GLN A 103 -1.70 -15.54 0.47
N CYS A 104 -0.61 -14.79 0.61
CA CYS A 104 0.71 -15.25 0.21
C CYS A 104 1.83 -14.47 0.90
N ASP A 105 3.01 -15.09 0.97
CA ASP A 105 4.25 -14.38 1.28
C ASP A 105 4.82 -13.79 -0.01
N LEU A 106 4.75 -12.47 -0.15
CA LEU A 106 5.26 -11.74 -1.32
C LEU A 106 6.77 -11.90 -1.53
N CYS A 107 7.52 -12.21 -0.47
CA CYS A 107 8.96 -12.42 -0.55
C CYS A 107 9.33 -13.82 -1.05
N ALA A 108 8.43 -14.78 -0.88
CA ALA A 108 8.56 -16.16 -1.34
C ALA A 108 7.80 -16.41 -2.65
N LEU A 109 6.90 -15.48 -3.03
CA LEU A 109 6.10 -15.62 -4.23
C LEU A 109 7.01 -15.58 -5.47
N GLU A 110 6.93 -16.62 -6.29
CA GLU A 110 7.44 -16.57 -7.64
C GLU A 110 6.59 -15.58 -8.45
N THR A 111 6.98 -14.30 -8.41
CA THR A 111 6.21 -13.20 -9.04
C THR A 111 6.06 -13.35 -10.55
N GLY A 112 6.74 -14.33 -11.15
CA GLY A 112 6.61 -14.67 -12.57
C GLY A 112 5.17 -14.94 -13.01
N ALA A 113 4.36 -15.59 -12.19
CA ALA A 113 2.94 -15.86 -12.49
C ALA A 113 2.11 -14.55 -12.60
N TYR A 114 2.51 -13.51 -11.89
CA TYR A 114 1.86 -12.19 -11.88
C TYR A 114 2.64 -11.12 -12.65
N ALA A 115 3.74 -11.50 -13.33
CA ALA A 115 4.56 -10.55 -14.07
C ALA A 115 3.74 -9.75 -15.09
N LYS A 116 3.79 -8.42 -14.96
CA LYS A 116 3.07 -7.50 -15.86
C LYS A 116 1.57 -7.78 -15.98
N LYS A 117 0.93 -8.24 -14.90
CA LYS A 117 -0.52 -8.51 -14.89
C LYS A 117 -1.33 -7.28 -14.49
N PHE A 118 -0.84 -6.47 -13.57
CA PHE A 118 -1.55 -5.31 -13.03
C PHE A 118 -1.14 -4.04 -13.75
N ASP A 119 -2.11 -3.18 -14.04
CA ASP A 119 -1.81 -1.88 -14.64
C ASP A 119 -1.08 -1.00 -13.61
N THR A 120 -1.60 -0.98 -12.38
CA THR A 120 -1.06 -0.21 -11.27
C THR A 120 -0.86 -1.10 -10.05
N VAL A 121 0.24 -0.89 -9.34
CA VAL A 121 0.48 -1.49 -8.02
C VAL A 121 0.58 -0.39 -6.97
N ILE A 122 -0.18 -0.53 -5.89
CA ILE A 122 -0.14 0.36 -4.73
C ILE A 122 0.36 -0.43 -3.52
N MET A 123 1.09 0.22 -2.62
CA MET A 123 1.53 -0.43 -1.38
C MET A 123 1.93 0.57 -0.30
N ASN A 124 1.67 0.17 0.95
CA ASN A 124 2.29 0.72 2.14
C ASN A 124 3.07 -0.41 2.83
N PRO A 125 4.30 -0.70 2.39
CA PRO A 125 5.05 -1.87 2.84
C PRO A 125 5.57 -1.68 4.26
N PRO A 126 5.99 -2.77 4.94
CA PRO A 126 6.74 -2.67 6.19
C PRO A 126 7.95 -1.76 6.01
N PHE A 127 8.16 -0.81 6.95
CA PHE A 127 9.23 0.18 6.82
C PHE A 127 10.64 -0.34 7.15
N GLY A 128 10.79 -1.65 7.41
CA GLY A 128 12.08 -2.28 7.63
C GLY A 128 12.70 -1.93 8.98
N THR A 129 11.98 -2.15 10.08
CA THR A 129 12.57 -2.12 11.43
C THR A 129 13.62 -3.21 11.61
N LYS A 130 14.28 -3.28 12.78
CA LYS A 130 15.41 -4.21 13.05
C LYS A 130 15.17 -5.66 12.60
N HIS A 131 13.92 -6.14 12.66
CA HIS A 131 13.56 -7.51 12.29
C HIS A 131 13.22 -7.68 10.81
N ASN A 132 12.85 -6.59 10.12
CA ASN A 132 12.36 -6.59 8.73
C ASN A 132 13.25 -5.75 7.81
N GLN A 133 14.54 -5.61 8.11
CA GLN A 133 15.47 -4.82 7.31
C GLN A 133 15.46 -5.27 5.84
N GLY A 134 15.22 -4.35 4.91
CA GLY A 134 15.19 -4.59 3.48
C GLY A 134 13.88 -5.20 2.98
N MET A 135 12.86 -5.35 3.84
CA MET A 135 11.55 -5.88 3.45
C MET A 135 10.84 -4.94 2.46
N ASP A 136 10.90 -3.63 2.69
CA ASP A 136 10.38 -2.60 1.80
C ASP A 136 10.93 -2.72 0.38
N MET A 137 12.23 -3.02 0.25
CA MET A 137 12.87 -3.21 -1.07
C MET A 137 12.47 -4.50 -1.75
N LYS A 138 12.20 -5.57 -0.99
CA LYS A 138 11.67 -6.83 -1.54
C LYS A 138 10.25 -6.60 -2.08
N PHE A 139 9.39 -5.92 -1.31
CA PHE A 139 8.05 -5.52 -1.74
C PHE A 139 8.12 -4.68 -3.02
N LEU A 140 9.00 -3.67 -3.05
CA LEU A 140 9.18 -2.83 -4.23
C LEU A 140 9.60 -3.65 -5.46
N ARG A 141 10.52 -4.62 -5.29
CA ARG A 141 10.95 -5.48 -6.40
C ARG A 141 9.81 -6.32 -6.94
N SER A 142 9.02 -6.93 -6.04
CA SER A 142 7.82 -7.68 -6.42
C SER A 142 6.80 -6.79 -7.15
N ALA A 143 6.54 -5.60 -6.62
CA ALA A 143 5.62 -4.62 -7.21
C ALA A 143 6.04 -4.23 -8.64
N LEU A 144 7.32 -3.91 -8.85
CA LEU A 144 7.87 -3.56 -10.17
C LEU A 144 7.77 -4.71 -11.18
N THR A 145 7.87 -5.95 -10.71
CA THR A 145 7.67 -7.13 -11.57
C THR A 145 6.21 -7.29 -11.97
N MET A 146 5.28 -7.04 -11.06
CA MET A 146 3.85 -7.24 -11.25
C MET A 146 3.18 -6.12 -12.06
N ALA A 147 3.68 -4.89 -11.97
CA ALA A 147 3.10 -3.72 -12.62
C ALA A 147 3.44 -3.61 -14.11
N LYS A 148 2.48 -3.12 -14.89
CA LYS A 148 2.68 -2.74 -16.31
C LYS A 148 3.09 -1.27 -16.44
N THR A 149 2.43 -0.38 -15.69
CA THR A 149 2.55 1.07 -15.87
C THR A 149 3.29 1.74 -14.73
N ALA A 150 2.80 1.59 -13.50
CA ALA A 150 3.36 2.30 -12.36
C ALA A 150 3.20 1.54 -11.04
N VAL A 151 4.12 1.83 -10.12
CA VAL A 151 4.05 1.44 -8.71
C VAL A 151 4.00 2.70 -7.86
N TYR A 152 3.09 2.73 -6.88
CA TYR A 152 2.95 3.79 -5.89
C TYR A 152 3.23 3.23 -4.51
N SER A 153 4.17 3.84 -3.80
CA SER A 153 4.64 3.28 -2.53
C SER A 153 4.99 4.37 -1.52
N LEU A 154 4.85 4.02 -0.24
CA LEU A 154 5.34 4.82 0.88
C LEU A 154 6.67 4.23 1.38
N HIS A 155 7.66 5.10 1.59
CA HIS A 155 8.96 4.74 2.14
C HIS A 155 9.45 5.79 3.12
N LYS A 156 10.28 5.41 4.09
CA LYS A 156 10.92 6.38 4.97
C LYS A 156 11.76 7.38 4.16
N THR A 157 11.60 8.66 4.44
CA THR A 157 12.40 9.73 3.79
C THR A 157 13.91 9.51 3.97
N SER A 158 14.31 8.95 5.12
CA SER A 158 15.72 8.62 5.40
C SER A 158 16.32 7.56 4.45
N THR A 159 15.50 6.79 3.73
CA THR A 159 15.95 5.76 2.77
C THR A 159 15.89 6.23 1.31
N ARG A 160 15.49 7.47 1.04
CA ARG A 160 15.29 8.03 -0.31
C ARG A 160 16.50 7.82 -1.22
N GLU A 161 17.70 8.15 -0.78
CA GLU A 161 18.93 8.02 -1.59
C GLU A 161 19.20 6.57 -1.98
N HIS A 162 19.00 5.64 -1.04
CA HIS A 162 19.16 4.22 -1.30
C HIS A 162 18.15 3.73 -2.36
N ILE A 163 16.88 4.12 -2.22
CA ILE A 163 15.82 3.75 -3.17
C ILE A 163 16.09 4.34 -4.55
N GLN A 164 16.54 5.59 -4.61
CA GLN A 164 16.89 6.26 -5.87
C GLN A 164 18.02 5.56 -6.61
N LYS A 165 19.05 5.10 -5.87
CA LYS A 165 20.13 4.30 -6.45
C LYS A 165 19.61 2.99 -7.01
N LYS A 166 18.76 2.28 -6.25
CA LYS A 166 18.16 1.02 -6.71
C LYS A 166 17.23 1.19 -7.90
N ALA A 167 16.46 2.27 -7.95
CA ALA A 167 15.61 2.58 -9.10
C ALA A 167 16.45 2.75 -10.39
N LYS A 168 17.61 3.43 -10.28
CA LYS A 168 18.58 3.52 -11.40
C LYS A 168 19.14 2.16 -11.81
N ASP A 169 19.54 1.34 -10.83
CA ASP A 169 20.08 -0.01 -11.09
C ASP A 169 19.04 -0.91 -11.79
N TRP A 170 17.77 -0.65 -11.59
CA TRP A 170 16.65 -1.40 -12.17
C TRP A 170 16.06 -0.76 -13.42
N ASP A 171 16.63 0.34 -13.90
CA ASP A 171 16.14 1.12 -15.06
C ASP A 171 14.68 1.55 -14.91
N VAL A 172 14.33 2.07 -13.73
CA VAL A 172 12.99 2.54 -13.37
C VAL A 172 13.04 4.02 -13.02
N LYS A 173 12.13 4.81 -13.59
CA LYS A 173 12.01 6.23 -13.24
C LYS A 173 11.33 6.37 -11.88
N MET A 174 11.98 7.05 -10.95
CA MET A 174 11.47 7.38 -9.62
C MET A 174 11.10 8.85 -9.52
N GLU A 175 9.93 9.13 -8.94
CA GLU A 175 9.44 10.48 -8.66
C GLU A 175 8.88 10.56 -7.26
N VAL A 176 9.41 11.46 -6.42
CA VAL A 176 8.83 11.76 -5.10
C VAL A 176 7.67 12.72 -5.31
N ILE A 177 6.44 12.24 -5.07
CA ILE A 177 5.22 13.01 -5.27
C ILE A 177 4.97 13.95 -4.09
N ALA A 178 5.19 13.44 -2.87
CA ALA A 178 4.97 14.20 -1.64
C ALA A 178 5.83 13.67 -0.50
N GLU A 179 6.15 14.57 0.45
CA GLU A 179 6.71 14.24 1.74
C GLU A 179 5.61 14.33 2.80
N LEU A 180 5.42 13.27 3.55
CA LEU A 180 4.31 13.10 4.49
C LEU A 180 4.84 12.92 5.91
N ARG A 181 4.06 13.35 6.90
CA ARG A 181 4.23 12.95 8.28
C ARG A 181 3.31 11.77 8.58
N TYR A 182 3.89 10.70 9.03
CA TYR A 182 3.19 9.48 9.34
C TYR A 182 3.23 9.24 10.85
N ASP A 183 2.09 9.45 11.50
CA ASP A 183 1.94 9.15 12.92
C ASP A 183 1.71 7.64 13.08
N LEU A 184 2.74 6.95 13.59
CA LEU A 184 2.57 5.58 14.04
C LEU A 184 1.91 5.61 15.42
N PRO A 185 0.64 5.20 15.55
CA PRO A 185 0.02 5.10 16.85
C PRO A 185 0.80 4.14 17.73
N ALA A 186 0.84 4.38 19.04
CA ALA A 186 1.39 3.46 20.02
C ALA A 186 0.50 2.20 20.11
N SER A 187 0.41 1.47 19.00
CA SER A 187 -0.38 0.24 18.87
C SER A 187 0.16 -0.89 19.76
N TYR A 188 1.35 -0.71 20.34
CA TYR A 188 2.01 -1.73 21.14
C TYR A 188 2.26 -1.23 22.56
N LYS A 189 1.88 -2.04 23.55
CA LYS A 189 2.00 -1.78 25.00
C LYS A 189 3.43 -1.40 25.47
N PHE A 190 4.44 -1.55 24.61
CA PHE A 190 5.84 -1.26 24.92
C PHE A 190 6.34 0.11 24.43
N HIS A 191 5.52 0.87 23.71
CA HIS A 191 5.91 2.19 23.25
C HIS A 191 5.84 3.19 24.41
N LYS A 192 6.98 3.75 24.81
CA LYS A 192 7.08 4.80 25.87
C LYS A 192 6.45 6.13 25.45
N LYS A 193 6.15 6.33 24.16
CA LYS A 193 5.51 7.53 23.61
C LYS A 193 4.16 7.15 23.00
N LYS A 194 3.18 8.05 23.11
CA LYS A 194 1.82 7.86 22.56
C LYS A 194 1.75 7.77 21.04
N SER A 195 2.73 8.33 20.34
CA SER A 195 2.91 8.23 18.88
C SER A 195 4.38 8.46 18.54
N VAL A 196 4.82 7.92 17.41
CA VAL A 196 6.11 8.21 16.79
C VAL A 196 5.82 8.82 15.42
N ASP A 197 6.19 10.10 15.27
CA ASP A 197 6.12 10.79 13.99
C ASP A 197 7.33 10.40 13.14
N ILE A 198 7.08 9.86 11.96
CA ILE A 198 8.12 9.52 10.99
C ILE A 198 7.86 10.26 9.68
N GLN A 199 8.94 10.72 9.04
CA GLN A 199 8.87 11.30 7.71
C GLN A 199 8.87 10.19 6.66
N VAL A 200 7.88 10.26 5.77
CA VAL A 200 7.62 9.27 4.74
C VAL A 200 7.46 9.94 3.39
N ASP A 201 8.07 9.39 2.38
CA ASP A 201 7.91 9.81 0.99
C ASP A 201 6.81 9.00 0.32
N PHE A 202 5.92 9.69 -0.37
CA PHE A 202 5.02 9.09 -1.34
C PHE A 202 5.69 9.12 -2.71
N ILE A 203 5.98 7.95 -3.25
CA ILE A 203 6.82 7.78 -4.44
C ILE A 203 6.06 7.06 -5.55
N ARG A 204 6.21 7.57 -6.78
CA ARG A 204 5.80 6.90 -8.01
C ARG A 204 7.01 6.32 -8.72
N PHE A 205 6.92 5.06 -9.11
CA PHE A 205 7.87 4.40 -10.01
C PHE A 205 7.19 4.12 -11.33
N SER A 206 7.68 4.72 -12.41
CA SER A 206 7.16 4.49 -13.77
C SER A 206 7.95 3.40 -14.46
N ILE A 207 7.24 2.48 -15.08
CA ILE A 207 7.81 1.38 -15.84
C ILE A 207 7.83 1.80 -17.32
N ALA A 208 9.00 1.65 -17.95
CA ALA A 208 9.17 1.97 -19.37
C ALA A 208 8.47 0.94 -20.27
#